data_6acff66b46717f19b4e63722557334c1
#
_entry.id   6acff66b46717f19b4e63722557334c1
#
_cell.length_a   1.000
_cell.length_b   1.000
_cell.length_c   1.000
_cell.angle_alpha   90.00
_cell.angle_beta   90.00
_cell.angle_gamma   90.00
#
_symmetry.space_group_name_H-M   'P 1'
#
loop_
_entity.id
_entity.type
_entity.pdbx_description
1 polymer ?
#
loop_
_entity_poly.entity_id
_entity_poly.type
_entity_poly.pdbx_seq_one_letter_code
_entity_poly.pdbx_strand_id
1 'polypeptide(L)'
;MARLHSSNDGLELTDSRLFDIIADVIKPFKRHSMEHRSWQKDAFEIVSRCNANAQNNVIPVNACVGSGKTNVAAYAIGDFIMKNKSSKTAQMFITPRIRLCAQQAEEIASFLESEFNLKNGKDFDIIRKDCTQHDLDLNSKTFSSPHAVFVVCDESLWGLEQDGSEKRWNKWMNFLSKLTEEKGYLLGNAVFDEAHNFTANRDKVYGEGAVK
;
A
#
# COMPACT_ATOMS: atom_id res chain seq x y z
N MET A 1 72.93 0.24 -10.36
CA MET A 1 71.81 1.24 -10.32
C MET A 1 70.80 0.87 -11.41
N ALA A 2 69.75 0.16 -11.04
CA ALA A 2 68.68 -0.21 -11.97
C ALA A 2 67.45 0.71 -11.74
N ARG A 3 67.06 1.46 -12.73
CA ARG A 3 65.82 2.28 -12.71
C ARG A 3 64.62 1.40 -13.05
N LEU A 4 63.71 1.27 -12.11
CA LEU A 4 62.41 0.70 -12.32
C LEU A 4 61.53 1.78 -12.98
N HIS A 5 61.07 1.53 -14.20
CA HIS A 5 60.00 2.28 -14.83
C HIS A 5 58.65 1.72 -14.33
N SER A 6 57.93 2.53 -13.58
CA SER A 6 56.55 2.29 -13.22
C SER A 6 55.69 2.82 -14.36
N SER A 7 55.09 1.94 -15.13
CA SER A 7 53.99 2.27 -16.06
C SER A 7 52.70 2.32 -15.27
N ASN A 8 52.22 3.53 -14.95
CA ASN A 8 50.87 3.78 -14.48
C ASN A 8 49.95 3.83 -15.68
N ASP A 9 49.44 2.69 -16.14
CA ASP A 9 48.28 2.63 -17.03
C ASP A 9 47.00 2.84 -16.15
N GLY A 10 46.75 4.08 -15.81
CA GLY A 10 45.50 4.51 -15.22
C GLY A 10 44.39 4.39 -16.28
N LEU A 11 43.53 3.40 -16.14
CA LEU A 11 42.25 3.36 -16.86
C LEU A 11 41.43 4.55 -16.36
N GLU A 12 41.48 5.68 -17.09
CA GLU A 12 40.50 6.76 -16.93
C GLU A 12 39.15 6.21 -17.42
N LEU A 13 38.32 5.78 -16.48
CA LEU A 13 36.91 5.57 -16.75
C LEU A 13 36.30 6.95 -17.04
N THR A 14 36.11 7.27 -18.32
CA THR A 14 35.38 8.49 -18.70
C THR A 14 33.95 8.39 -18.18
N ASP A 15 33.43 9.50 -17.65
CA ASP A 15 32.09 9.60 -17.08
C ASP A 15 30.99 9.00 -17.97
N SER A 16 31.15 9.07 -19.31
CA SER A 16 30.21 8.48 -20.25
C SER A 16 30.12 6.95 -20.15
N ARG A 17 31.24 6.26 -19.92
CA ARG A 17 31.23 4.78 -19.75
C ARG A 17 30.61 4.35 -18.44
N LEU A 18 30.78 5.16 -17.39
CA LEU A 18 30.11 4.90 -16.11
C LEU A 18 28.59 5.05 -16.24
N PHE A 19 28.13 6.07 -16.95
CA PHE A 19 26.70 6.27 -17.26
C PHE A 19 26.13 5.13 -18.13
N ASP A 20 26.86 4.64 -19.10
CA ASP A 20 26.42 3.51 -19.94
C ASP A 20 26.30 2.20 -19.14
N ILE A 21 27.26 1.94 -18.25
CA ILE A 21 27.20 0.77 -17.35
C ILE A 21 26.04 0.90 -16.37
N ILE A 22 25.84 2.09 -15.80
CA ILE A 22 24.71 2.35 -14.89
C ILE A 22 23.38 2.25 -15.66
N ALA A 23 23.28 2.78 -16.87
CA ALA A 23 22.09 2.69 -17.71
C ALA A 23 21.77 1.23 -18.10
N ASP A 24 22.77 0.39 -18.33
CA ASP A 24 22.58 -1.04 -18.60
C ASP A 24 22.16 -1.83 -17.35
N VAL A 25 22.63 -1.45 -16.18
CA VAL A 25 22.22 -2.05 -14.89
C VAL A 25 20.83 -1.60 -14.48
N ILE A 26 20.43 -0.36 -14.84
CA ILE A 26 19.12 0.23 -14.57
C ILE A 26 18.13 -0.04 -15.72
N LYS A 27 18.52 -0.79 -16.76
CA LYS A 27 17.51 -1.21 -17.74
C LYS A 27 16.32 -1.75 -16.98
N PRO A 28 15.12 -1.15 -17.14
CA PRO A 28 13.97 -1.63 -16.42
C PRO A 28 13.88 -3.12 -16.68
N PHE A 29 13.99 -3.91 -15.62
CA PHE A 29 13.68 -5.33 -15.67
C PHE A 29 12.40 -5.41 -16.50
N LYS A 30 12.46 -5.98 -17.71
CA LYS A 30 11.25 -6.32 -18.46
C LYS A 30 10.44 -7.12 -17.46
N ARG A 31 9.37 -6.50 -16.92
CA ARG A 31 8.45 -7.17 -16.00
C ARG A 31 7.95 -8.37 -16.80
N HIS A 32 8.54 -9.53 -16.57
CA HIS A 32 7.90 -10.78 -16.94
C HIS A 32 6.53 -10.72 -16.26
N SER A 33 5.48 -11.07 -16.98
CA SER A 33 4.15 -11.28 -16.40
C SER A 33 4.35 -12.06 -15.10
N MET A 34 3.96 -11.47 -13.97
CA MET A 34 4.24 -12.07 -12.67
C MET A 34 3.48 -13.38 -12.60
N GLU A 35 4.21 -14.50 -12.67
CA GLU A 35 3.58 -15.80 -12.56
C GLU A 35 3.11 -15.99 -11.12
N HIS A 36 1.81 -15.92 -10.93
CA HIS A 36 1.21 -16.09 -9.60
C HIS A 36 1.32 -17.54 -9.14
N ARG A 37 1.71 -17.74 -7.89
CA ARG A 37 1.75 -19.04 -7.23
C ARG A 37 0.35 -19.64 -7.16
N SER A 38 0.23 -20.97 -7.12
CA SER A 38 -1.09 -21.64 -7.07
C SER A 38 -1.98 -21.12 -5.94
N TRP A 39 -1.44 -21.03 -4.73
CA TRP A 39 -2.18 -20.52 -3.57
C TRP A 39 -2.68 -19.07 -3.73
N GLN A 40 -1.96 -18.22 -4.49
CA GLN A 40 -2.41 -16.85 -4.79
C GLN A 40 -3.62 -16.88 -5.72
N LYS A 41 -3.60 -17.77 -6.72
CA LYS A 41 -4.75 -17.94 -7.64
C LYS A 41 -6.00 -18.39 -6.89
N ASP A 42 -5.86 -19.35 -5.97
CA ASP A 42 -6.95 -19.80 -5.12
C ASP A 42 -7.48 -18.66 -4.22
N ALA A 43 -6.56 -17.87 -3.65
CA ALA A 43 -6.92 -16.71 -2.84
C ALA A 43 -7.63 -15.62 -3.69
N PHE A 44 -7.21 -15.38 -4.91
CA PHE A 44 -7.86 -14.46 -5.84
C PHE A 44 -9.31 -14.85 -6.14
N GLU A 45 -9.55 -16.14 -6.35
CA GLU A 45 -10.92 -16.63 -6.57
C GLU A 45 -11.82 -16.40 -5.36
N ILE A 46 -11.32 -16.68 -4.15
CA ILE A 46 -12.05 -16.44 -2.91
C ILE A 46 -12.37 -14.95 -2.76
N VAL A 47 -11.35 -14.10 -2.90
CA VAL A 47 -11.50 -12.65 -2.82
C VAL A 47 -12.50 -12.13 -3.85
N SER A 48 -12.40 -12.58 -5.09
CA SER A 48 -13.29 -12.15 -6.17
C SER A 48 -14.75 -12.54 -5.90
N ARG A 49 -14.99 -13.73 -5.34
CA ARG A 49 -16.34 -14.14 -4.91
C ARG A 49 -16.87 -13.27 -3.77
N CYS A 50 -16.01 -12.94 -2.79
CA CYS A 50 -16.40 -12.07 -1.68
C CYS A 50 -16.71 -10.64 -2.14
N ASN A 51 -15.91 -10.09 -3.04
CA ASN A 51 -16.16 -8.76 -3.62
C ASN A 51 -17.42 -8.69 -4.49
N ALA A 52 -17.87 -9.83 -5.05
CA ALA A 52 -19.13 -9.91 -5.81
C ALA A 52 -20.36 -9.97 -4.90
N ASN A 53 -20.21 -10.44 -3.69
CA ASN A 53 -21.28 -10.56 -2.71
C ASN A 53 -21.18 -9.36 -1.75
N ALA A 54 -22.19 -8.50 -1.74
CA ALA A 54 -22.22 -7.30 -0.87
C ALA A 54 -22.30 -7.62 0.65
N GLN A 55 -21.78 -8.76 1.09
CA GLN A 55 -21.72 -9.19 2.47
C GLN A 55 -20.38 -8.83 3.09
N ASN A 56 -20.41 -8.44 4.36
CA ASN A 56 -19.19 -8.25 5.15
C ASN A 56 -18.50 -9.60 5.38
N ASN A 57 -17.36 -9.80 4.73
CA ASN A 57 -16.57 -11.00 4.83
C ASN A 57 -15.21 -10.69 5.48
N VAL A 58 -14.75 -11.59 6.32
CA VAL A 58 -13.37 -11.58 6.83
C VAL A 58 -12.62 -12.72 6.19
N ILE A 59 -11.58 -12.41 5.42
CA ILE A 59 -10.77 -13.40 4.71
C ILE A 59 -9.39 -13.45 5.38
N PRO A 60 -9.11 -14.41 6.26
CA PRO A 60 -7.79 -14.59 6.82
C PRO A 60 -6.85 -15.21 5.78
N VAL A 61 -5.73 -14.54 5.51
CA VAL A 61 -4.68 -15.06 4.62
C VAL A 61 -3.46 -15.39 5.46
N ASN A 62 -3.21 -16.68 5.67
CA ASN A 62 -2.02 -17.15 6.39
C ASN A 62 -1.01 -17.71 5.38
N ALA A 63 0.10 -17.03 5.21
CA ALA A 63 1.17 -17.42 4.30
C ALA A 63 2.53 -16.95 4.83
N CYS A 64 3.61 -17.66 4.44
CA CYS A 64 4.97 -17.35 4.87
C CYS A 64 5.40 -15.93 4.47
N VAL A 65 6.39 -15.40 5.18
CA VAL A 65 7.07 -14.15 4.78
C VAL A 65 7.67 -14.32 3.37
N GLY A 66 7.56 -13.29 2.54
CA GLY A 66 8.07 -13.34 1.16
C GLY A 66 7.25 -14.21 0.20
N SER A 67 6.08 -14.71 0.62
CA SER A 67 5.20 -15.51 -0.25
C SER A 67 4.39 -14.68 -1.24
N GLY A 68 4.36 -13.34 -1.11
CA GLY A 68 3.59 -12.42 -1.94
C GLY A 68 2.17 -12.17 -1.42
N LYS A 69 1.97 -12.10 -0.10
CA LYS A 69 0.70 -11.71 0.53
C LYS A 69 0.20 -10.36 0.02
N THR A 70 1.11 -9.41 -0.18
CA THR A 70 0.79 -8.07 -0.72
C THR A 70 0.09 -8.15 -2.07
N ASN A 71 0.44 -9.13 -2.91
CA ASN A 71 -0.23 -9.32 -4.21
C ASN A 71 -1.69 -9.71 -4.03
N VAL A 72 -2.01 -10.54 -3.03
CA VAL A 72 -3.41 -10.92 -2.73
C VAL A 72 -4.19 -9.71 -2.23
N ALA A 73 -3.57 -8.89 -1.40
CA ALA A 73 -4.15 -7.64 -0.91
C ALA A 73 -4.39 -6.64 -2.06
N ALA A 74 -3.39 -6.44 -2.92
CA ALA A 74 -3.51 -5.58 -4.09
C ALA A 74 -4.56 -6.10 -5.09
N TYR A 75 -4.65 -7.43 -5.25
CA TYR A 75 -5.71 -8.05 -6.05
C TYR A 75 -7.11 -7.74 -5.47
N ALA A 76 -7.28 -7.83 -4.15
CA ALA A 76 -8.57 -7.53 -3.52
C ALA A 76 -9.01 -6.09 -3.81
N ILE A 77 -8.07 -5.16 -3.75
CA ILE A 77 -8.30 -3.74 -4.06
C ILE A 77 -8.67 -3.57 -5.55
N GLY A 78 -7.87 -4.14 -6.45
CA GLY A 78 -8.07 -4.01 -7.89
C GLY A 78 -9.37 -4.64 -8.37
N ASP A 79 -9.68 -5.85 -7.93
CA ASP A 79 -10.92 -6.55 -8.27
C ASP A 79 -12.16 -5.78 -7.78
N PHE A 80 -12.10 -5.17 -6.58
CA PHE A 80 -13.19 -4.32 -6.09
C PHE A 80 -13.37 -3.06 -6.96
N ILE A 81 -12.29 -2.40 -7.36
CA ILE A 81 -12.33 -1.26 -8.29
C ILE A 81 -12.97 -1.68 -9.62
N MET A 82 -12.52 -2.82 -10.17
CA MET A 82 -13.02 -3.30 -11.47
C MET A 82 -14.51 -3.62 -11.45
N LYS A 83 -15.03 -4.15 -10.34
CA LYS A 83 -16.45 -4.45 -10.16
C LYS A 83 -17.30 -3.20 -9.92
N ASN A 84 -16.68 -2.11 -9.47
CA ASN A 84 -17.36 -0.86 -9.13
C ASN A 84 -16.87 0.33 -9.97
N LYS A 85 -16.50 0.11 -11.24
CA LYS A 85 -15.95 1.16 -12.13
C LYS A 85 -16.83 2.39 -12.31
N SER A 86 -18.15 2.22 -12.23
CA SER A 86 -19.13 3.31 -12.37
C SER A 86 -19.34 4.11 -11.09
N SER A 87 -18.77 3.67 -9.97
CA SER A 87 -18.90 4.29 -8.65
C SER A 87 -17.56 4.80 -8.16
N LYS A 88 -17.59 5.81 -7.32
CA LYS A 88 -16.39 6.19 -6.58
C LYS A 88 -16.17 5.18 -5.46
N THR A 89 -14.92 4.72 -5.27
CA THR A 89 -14.60 3.77 -4.21
C THR A 89 -13.44 4.23 -3.34
N ALA A 90 -13.48 3.90 -2.07
CA ALA A 90 -12.40 4.12 -1.12
C ALA A 90 -12.05 2.83 -0.40
N GLN A 91 -10.79 2.49 -0.34
CA GLN A 91 -10.28 1.27 0.25
C GLN A 91 -9.08 1.57 1.15
N MET A 92 -8.79 0.69 2.09
CA MET A 92 -7.68 0.88 3.03
C MET A 92 -6.73 -0.32 3.00
N PHE A 93 -5.43 -0.03 3.02
CA PHE A 93 -4.38 -0.98 3.31
C PHE A 93 -3.63 -0.51 4.56
N ILE A 94 -3.64 -1.31 5.59
CA ILE A 94 -3.11 -0.98 6.91
C ILE A 94 -1.86 -1.81 7.17
N THR A 95 -0.73 -1.14 7.38
CA THR A 95 0.58 -1.76 7.63
C THR A 95 1.08 -1.40 9.02
N PRO A 96 1.79 -2.30 9.72
CA PRO A 96 2.22 -2.06 11.11
C PRO A 96 3.39 -1.09 11.24
N ARG A 97 4.02 -0.66 10.14
CA ARG A 97 5.24 0.17 10.20
C ARG A 97 5.21 1.32 9.20
N ILE A 98 5.53 2.52 9.67
CA ILE A 98 5.64 3.73 8.84
C ILE A 98 6.53 3.52 7.62
N ARG A 99 7.69 2.89 7.80
CA ARG A 99 8.65 2.65 6.70
C ARG A 99 8.09 1.77 5.59
N LEU A 100 7.12 0.90 5.90
CA LEU A 100 6.49 0.05 4.91
C LEU A 100 5.41 0.76 4.10
N CYS A 101 4.83 1.86 4.59
CA CYS A 101 3.78 2.58 3.87
C CYS A 101 4.21 3.01 2.47
N ALA A 102 5.44 3.51 2.32
CA ALA A 102 5.95 3.94 1.01
C ALA A 102 6.12 2.74 0.07
N GLN A 103 6.81 1.69 0.54
CA GLN A 103 7.05 0.48 -0.23
C GLN A 103 5.74 -0.18 -0.64
N GLN A 104 4.81 -0.36 0.30
CA GLN A 104 3.51 -0.99 0.03
C GLN A 104 2.67 -0.17 -0.94
N ALA A 105 2.70 1.16 -0.84
CA ALA A 105 2.02 2.04 -1.78
C ALA A 105 2.53 1.84 -3.22
N GLU A 106 3.85 1.75 -3.39
CA GLU A 106 4.49 1.50 -4.69
C GLU A 106 4.17 0.09 -5.22
N GLU A 107 4.24 -0.93 -4.37
CA GLU A 107 3.93 -2.31 -4.73
C GLU A 107 2.46 -2.45 -5.16
N ILE A 108 1.52 -1.87 -4.41
CA ILE A 108 0.10 -1.88 -4.74
C ILE A 108 -0.15 -1.14 -6.05
N ALA A 109 0.38 0.07 -6.22
CA ALA A 109 0.23 0.83 -7.47
C ALA A 109 0.74 0.03 -8.67
N SER A 110 1.95 -0.51 -8.56
CA SER A 110 2.57 -1.34 -9.59
C SER A 110 1.75 -2.58 -9.94
N PHE A 111 1.15 -3.23 -8.94
CA PHE A 111 0.29 -4.39 -9.16
C PHE A 111 -1.01 -4.00 -9.87
N LEU A 112 -1.65 -2.92 -9.44
CA LEU A 112 -2.89 -2.43 -10.06
C LEU A 112 -2.66 -2.03 -11.53
N GLU A 113 -1.52 -1.42 -11.82
CA GLU A 113 -1.15 -1.06 -13.19
C GLU A 113 -0.87 -2.28 -14.06
N SER A 114 -0.15 -3.27 -13.54
CA SER A 114 0.25 -4.46 -14.31
C SER A 114 -0.88 -5.46 -14.53
N GLU A 115 -1.68 -5.74 -13.50
CA GLU A 115 -2.69 -6.80 -13.53
C GLU A 115 -4.07 -6.30 -13.99
N PHE A 116 -4.42 -5.06 -13.66
CA PHE A 116 -5.73 -4.50 -13.97
C PHE A 116 -5.71 -3.39 -15.02
N ASN A 117 -4.49 -3.00 -15.50
CA ASN A 117 -4.31 -1.88 -16.43
C ASN A 117 -4.92 -0.56 -15.90
N LEU A 118 -4.93 -0.37 -14.59
CA LEU A 118 -5.36 0.85 -13.93
C LEU A 118 -4.17 1.80 -13.81
N LYS A 119 -4.38 3.11 -13.99
CA LYS A 119 -3.32 4.13 -13.94
C LYS A 119 -3.46 4.97 -12.69
N ASN A 120 -2.38 5.02 -11.89
CA ASN A 120 -2.30 5.92 -10.74
C ASN A 120 -2.37 7.39 -11.18
N GLY A 121 -3.12 8.20 -10.45
CA GLY A 121 -3.40 9.60 -10.79
C GLY A 121 -4.46 9.82 -11.87
N LYS A 122 -5.04 8.75 -12.43
CA LYS A 122 -6.12 8.80 -13.42
C LYS A 122 -7.31 7.94 -13.04
N ASP A 123 -7.08 6.64 -12.88
CA ASP A 123 -8.12 5.67 -12.55
C ASP A 123 -8.25 5.50 -11.04
N PHE A 124 -7.15 5.62 -10.31
CA PHE A 124 -7.11 5.59 -8.85
C PHE A 124 -6.03 6.52 -8.30
N ASP A 125 -6.17 6.92 -7.05
CA ASP A 125 -5.16 7.65 -6.29
C ASP A 125 -4.66 6.79 -5.13
N ILE A 126 -3.34 6.64 -4.99
CA ILE A 126 -2.71 6.11 -3.77
C ILE A 126 -2.47 7.26 -2.80
N ILE A 127 -3.14 7.20 -1.67
CA ILE A 127 -3.07 8.22 -0.63
C ILE A 127 -2.36 7.63 0.58
N ARG A 128 -1.11 8.02 0.75
CA ARG A 128 -0.29 7.55 1.87
C ARG A 128 -0.53 8.41 3.10
N LYS A 129 -0.85 7.78 4.23
CA LYS A 129 -1.04 8.40 5.54
C LYS A 129 -0.16 7.71 6.57
N ASP A 130 1.03 8.24 6.78
CA ASP A 130 1.90 7.86 7.87
C ASP A 130 1.68 8.77 9.09
N CYS A 131 2.35 8.50 10.21
CA CYS A 131 2.17 9.24 11.46
C CYS A 131 2.51 10.74 11.38
N THR A 132 3.15 11.17 10.31
CA THR A 132 3.60 12.56 10.14
C THR A 132 2.60 13.42 9.36
N GLN A 133 1.61 12.80 8.73
CA GLN A 133 0.62 13.48 7.90
C GLN A 133 -0.76 13.43 8.59
N HIS A 134 -1.03 14.40 9.44
CA HIS A 134 -2.22 14.40 10.30
C HIS A 134 -3.51 14.86 9.61
N ASP A 135 -3.43 15.55 8.47
CA ASP A 135 -4.62 16.15 7.87
C ASP A 135 -5.36 15.19 6.94
N LEU A 136 -6.50 14.71 7.42
CA LEU A 136 -7.52 14.05 6.62
C LEU A 136 -8.46 15.14 6.06
N ASP A 137 -8.06 15.76 4.94
CA ASP A 137 -8.85 16.80 4.31
C ASP A 137 -9.57 16.29 3.06
N LEU A 138 -10.90 16.34 3.10
CA LEU A 138 -11.77 15.98 1.96
C LEU A 138 -11.64 16.94 0.77
N ASN A 139 -11.13 18.13 0.98
CA ASN A 139 -10.98 19.15 -0.04
C ASN A 139 -9.59 19.14 -0.68
N SER A 140 -8.71 18.26 -0.22
CA SER A 140 -7.38 18.17 -0.79
C SER A 140 -7.45 17.73 -2.25
N LYS A 141 -6.55 18.27 -3.09
CA LYS A 141 -6.41 17.89 -4.50
C LYS A 141 -6.00 16.40 -4.70
N THR A 142 -5.75 15.68 -3.61
CA THR A 142 -5.42 14.25 -3.61
C THR A 142 -6.57 13.34 -4.05
N PHE A 143 -7.80 13.85 -4.12
CA PHE A 143 -8.96 13.11 -4.60
C PHE A 143 -9.31 13.49 -6.04
N SER A 144 -8.39 13.27 -6.98
CA SER A 144 -8.61 13.58 -8.39
C SER A 144 -9.24 12.42 -9.17
N SER A 145 -8.97 11.20 -8.74
CA SER A 145 -9.46 9.97 -9.38
C SER A 145 -10.74 9.45 -8.73
N PRO A 146 -11.53 8.64 -9.46
CA PRO A 146 -12.76 8.07 -8.92
C PRO A 146 -12.52 7.04 -7.80
N HIS A 147 -11.33 6.46 -7.74
CA HIS A 147 -11.00 5.44 -6.75
C HIS A 147 -9.84 5.88 -5.87
N ALA A 148 -10.00 5.78 -4.54
CA ALA A 148 -8.99 6.14 -3.56
C ALA A 148 -8.51 4.89 -2.82
N VAL A 149 -7.19 4.72 -2.68
CA VAL A 149 -6.56 3.66 -1.91
C VAL A 149 -5.69 4.28 -0.83
N PHE A 150 -6.13 4.19 0.40
CA PHE A 150 -5.40 4.69 1.56
C PHE A 150 -4.40 3.64 2.04
N VAL A 151 -3.11 3.95 1.98
CA VAL A 151 -2.06 3.15 2.60
C VAL A 151 -1.67 3.81 3.91
N VAL A 152 -2.00 3.16 5.01
CA VAL A 152 -2.03 3.75 6.35
C VAL A 152 -1.15 2.96 7.30
N CYS A 153 -0.36 3.64 8.12
CA CYS A 153 0.31 3.00 9.25
C CYS A 153 -0.70 2.79 10.39
N ASP A 154 -0.63 1.67 11.10
CA ASP A 154 -1.49 1.38 12.24
C ASP A 154 -1.39 2.44 13.34
N GLU A 155 -0.21 3.00 13.57
CA GLU A 155 0.01 4.09 14.53
C GLU A 155 -0.79 5.36 14.18
N SER A 156 -1.13 5.57 12.90
CA SER A 156 -1.97 6.68 12.48
C SER A 156 -3.47 6.43 12.70
N LEU A 157 -3.85 5.20 12.98
CA LEU A 157 -5.24 4.81 13.29
C LEU A 157 -5.51 4.78 14.79
N TRP A 158 -4.50 4.41 15.57
CA TRP A 158 -4.65 4.15 16.99
C TRP A 158 -3.91 5.19 17.84
N GLY A 159 -4.36 5.38 19.05
CA GLY A 159 -3.76 6.31 19.99
C GLY A 159 -4.54 7.62 20.12
N LEU A 160 -4.03 8.49 20.97
CA LEU A 160 -4.54 9.85 21.15
C LEU A 160 -3.80 10.80 20.21
N GLU A 161 -4.43 11.92 19.89
CA GLU A 161 -3.72 13.06 19.30
C GLU A 161 -2.65 13.57 20.27
N GLN A 162 -1.69 14.34 19.77
CA GLN A 162 -0.57 14.84 20.57
C GLN A 162 -1.04 15.72 21.74
N ASP A 163 -2.16 16.39 21.58
CA ASP A 163 -2.82 17.20 22.62
C ASP A 163 -3.73 16.40 23.56
N GLY A 164 -3.86 15.08 23.33
CA GLY A 164 -4.74 14.20 24.09
C GLY A 164 -6.25 14.39 23.86
N SER A 165 -6.64 15.23 22.94
CA SER A 165 -8.04 15.68 22.79
C SER A 165 -8.96 14.63 22.18
N GLU A 166 -8.50 13.86 21.21
CA GLU A 166 -9.33 12.91 20.47
C GLU A 166 -8.56 11.64 20.11
N LYS A 167 -9.27 10.50 20.07
CA LYS A 167 -8.71 9.27 19.53
C LYS A 167 -8.60 9.37 18.02
N ARG A 168 -7.43 9.05 17.46
CA ARG A 168 -7.17 9.08 16.02
C ARG A 168 -8.17 8.24 15.23
N TRP A 169 -8.61 7.12 15.80
CA TRP A 169 -9.65 6.29 15.20
C TRP A 169 -10.96 7.06 14.95
N ASN A 170 -11.37 7.91 15.87
CA ASN A 170 -12.59 8.71 15.69
C ASN A 170 -12.44 9.68 14.50
N LYS A 171 -11.27 10.31 14.34
CA LYS A 171 -11.00 11.17 13.17
C LYS A 171 -11.09 10.39 11.87
N TRP A 172 -10.54 9.18 11.84
CA TRP A 172 -10.66 8.30 10.67
C TRP A 172 -12.10 7.92 10.37
N MET A 173 -12.87 7.51 11.39
CA MET A 173 -14.28 7.16 11.22
C MET A 173 -15.11 8.36 10.73
N ASN A 174 -14.90 9.53 11.30
CA ASN A 174 -15.55 10.78 10.86
C ASN A 174 -15.16 11.14 9.42
N PHE A 175 -13.90 10.96 9.05
CA PHE A 175 -13.44 11.19 7.69
C PHE A 175 -14.10 10.23 6.70
N LEU A 176 -14.12 8.93 6.99
CA LEU A 176 -14.74 7.92 6.13
C LEU A 176 -16.25 8.13 6.00
N SER A 177 -16.95 8.50 7.09
CA SER A 177 -18.37 8.86 7.06
C SER A 177 -18.63 10.02 6.10
N LYS A 178 -17.88 11.11 6.26
CA LYS A 178 -17.99 12.27 5.37
C LYS A 178 -17.63 11.93 3.92
N LEU A 179 -16.62 11.09 3.71
CA LEU A 179 -16.23 10.63 2.38
C LEU A 179 -17.39 9.89 1.69
N THR A 180 -18.13 9.09 2.45
CA THR A 180 -19.33 8.39 1.96
C THR A 180 -20.50 9.36 1.76
N GLU A 181 -20.85 10.14 2.78
CA GLU A 181 -22.06 10.96 2.81
C GLU A 181 -21.96 12.18 1.87
N GLU A 182 -20.80 12.89 1.89
CA GLU A 182 -20.64 14.15 1.17
C GLU A 182 -20.03 13.97 -0.22
N LYS A 183 -19.15 12.98 -0.41
CA LYS A 183 -18.43 12.75 -1.67
C LYS A 183 -18.96 11.55 -2.47
N GLY A 184 -19.83 10.73 -1.87
CA GLY A 184 -20.47 9.59 -2.51
C GLY A 184 -19.53 8.42 -2.79
N TYR A 185 -18.49 8.23 -1.96
CA TYR A 185 -17.61 7.07 -2.09
C TYR A 185 -18.24 5.83 -1.45
N LEU A 186 -18.16 4.71 -2.16
CA LEU A 186 -18.45 3.39 -1.63
C LEU A 186 -17.20 2.87 -0.90
N LEU A 187 -17.34 2.54 0.38
CA LEU A 187 -16.25 1.92 1.14
C LEU A 187 -16.10 0.46 0.73
N GLY A 188 -14.88 0.10 0.33
CA GLY A 188 -14.53 -1.25 -0.09
C GLY A 188 -13.72 -2.00 0.95
N ASN A 189 -12.67 -2.69 0.50
CA ASN A 189 -11.85 -3.53 1.33
C ASN A 189 -11.01 -2.74 2.35
N ALA A 190 -10.94 -3.26 3.58
CA ALA A 190 -9.92 -2.91 4.56
C ALA A 190 -8.98 -4.11 4.71
N VAL A 191 -7.73 -3.95 4.28
CA VAL A 191 -6.70 -4.99 4.34
C VAL A 191 -5.75 -4.68 5.49
N PHE A 192 -5.53 -5.67 6.34
CA PHE A 192 -4.59 -5.58 7.46
C PHE A 192 -3.37 -6.46 7.17
N ASP A 193 -2.25 -5.84 6.84
CA ASP A 193 -0.98 -6.54 6.72
C ASP A 193 -0.44 -6.88 8.12
N GLU A 194 0.11 -8.11 8.28
CA GLU A 194 0.61 -8.59 9.57
C GLU A 194 -0.42 -8.44 10.72
N ALA A 195 -1.67 -8.87 10.48
CA ALA A 195 -2.82 -8.68 11.38
C ALA A 195 -2.56 -9.13 12.84
N HIS A 196 -1.61 -10.06 13.08
CA HIS A 196 -1.23 -10.50 14.42
C HIS A 196 -0.58 -9.38 15.26
N ASN A 197 0.03 -8.37 14.64
CA ASN A 197 0.62 -7.24 15.36
C ASN A 197 -0.45 -6.32 15.96
N PHE A 198 -1.65 -6.28 15.36
CA PHE A 198 -2.74 -5.44 15.86
C PHE A 198 -3.33 -5.98 17.16
N THR A 199 -3.35 -7.29 17.35
CA THR A 199 -3.82 -7.92 18.59
C THR A 199 -2.81 -7.76 19.72
N ALA A 200 -1.51 -7.92 19.43
CA ALA A 200 -0.45 -7.83 20.43
C ALA A 200 -0.23 -6.41 20.98
N ASN A 201 -0.50 -5.38 20.18
CA ASN A 201 -0.33 -3.99 20.58
C ASN A 201 -1.56 -3.40 21.28
N ARG A 202 -2.71 -4.04 21.17
CA ARG A 202 -3.97 -3.55 21.76
C ARG A 202 -3.86 -3.38 23.26
N ASP A 203 -3.25 -4.32 23.96
CA ASP A 203 -3.09 -4.30 25.42
C ASP A 203 -2.08 -3.23 25.86
N LYS A 204 -1.09 -2.92 25.02
CA LYS A 204 -0.09 -1.87 25.31
C LYS A 204 -0.65 -0.46 25.13
N VAL A 205 -1.56 -0.26 24.18
CA VAL A 205 -2.12 1.06 23.85
C VAL A 205 -3.31 1.41 24.75
N TYR A 206 -4.08 0.42 25.21
CA TYR A 206 -5.32 0.67 25.95
C TYR A 206 -5.21 0.45 27.47
N GLY A 207 -4.07 -0.08 27.97
CA GLY A 207 -3.91 -0.44 29.38
C GLY A 207 -4.92 -1.50 29.83
N GLU A 208 -4.62 -2.22 30.90
CA GLU A 208 -5.47 -3.29 31.45
C GLU A 208 -6.89 -2.84 31.90
N GLY A 209 -7.22 -1.57 31.80
CA GLY A 209 -8.49 -0.96 32.25
C GLY A 209 -9.58 -0.79 31.19
N ALA A 210 -9.33 -1.14 29.92
CA ALA A 210 -10.28 -0.85 28.84
C ALA A 210 -11.22 -2.01 28.47
N VAL A 211 -11.13 -3.13 29.17
CA VAL A 211 -12.05 -4.27 29.03
C VAL A 211 -12.90 -4.37 30.29
N LYS A 212 -13.96 -3.59 30.35
CA LYS A 212 -15.14 -3.84 31.20
C LYS A 212 -16.38 -3.77 30.35
#